data_12c91eb3b379f3f479db62a719fdc5ad
#
_entry.id   12c91eb3b379f3f479db62a719fdc5ad
#
_cell.length_a   1.000
_cell.length_b   1.000
_cell.length_c   1.000
_cell.angle_alpha   90.00
_cell.angle_beta   90.00
_cell.angle_gamma   90.00
#
_symmetry.space_group_name_H-M   'P 1'
#
loop_
_entity.id
_entity.type
_entity.pdbx_description
1 polymer ?
#
loop_
_entity_poly.entity_id
_entity_poly.type
_entity_poly.pdbx_seq_one_letter_code
_entity_poly.pdbx_strand_id
1 'polypeptide(L)'
;MEDLYQEIILDHYRNPQGRGLREPFDSQVHHVNPTCGDEIDLRVHLEDDNGVTRVADVSYAGQGCSISQASASVMYDSIVGRPLDEALEALSRFQEMVQSKGEIAGDEETMGDAVAFAGVAKYPARVKCALLPWMAWKDAVVQATEGGPHE
;
A
#
# COMPACT_ATOMS: atom_id res chain seq x y z
N MET A 1 3.14 21.60 9.20
CA MET A 1 3.62 20.31 8.73
C MET A 1 2.63 19.22 9.00
N GLU A 2 2.37 18.99 10.24
CA GLU A 2 1.46 17.91 10.59
C GLU A 2 0.07 18.14 10.06
N ASP A 3 -0.36 19.40 10.04
CA ASP A 3 -1.70 19.71 9.52
C ASP A 3 -1.82 19.36 8.04
N LEU A 4 -0.79 19.66 7.26
CA LEU A 4 -0.78 19.31 5.85
C LEU A 4 -0.81 17.79 5.67
N TYR A 5 -0.05 17.05 6.46
CA TYR A 5 -0.02 15.61 6.36
C TYR A 5 -1.36 15.02 6.76
N GLN A 6 -2.02 15.58 7.77
CA GLN A 6 -3.36 15.13 8.14
C GLN A 6 -4.35 15.37 7.03
N GLU A 7 -4.25 16.50 6.33
CA GLU A 7 -5.13 16.78 5.21
C GLU A 7 -4.94 15.80 4.07
N ILE A 8 -3.69 15.44 3.79
CA ILE A 8 -3.40 14.45 2.75
C ILE A 8 -4.02 13.11 3.11
N ILE A 9 -3.86 12.68 4.36
CA ILE A 9 -4.44 11.40 4.80
C ILE A 9 -5.96 11.45 4.73
N LEU A 10 -6.57 12.55 5.18
CA LEU A 10 -8.03 12.67 5.13
C LEU A 10 -8.56 12.70 3.70
N ASP A 11 -7.83 13.34 2.79
CA ASP A 11 -8.25 13.37 1.39
C ASP A 11 -8.24 11.96 0.80
N HIS A 12 -7.19 11.20 1.04
CA HIS A 12 -7.12 9.82 0.56
C HIS A 12 -8.19 8.94 1.20
N TYR A 13 -8.53 9.20 2.46
CA TYR A 13 -9.59 8.47 3.13
C TYR A 13 -10.96 8.77 2.49
N ARG A 14 -11.20 10.03 2.14
CA ARG A 14 -12.48 10.43 1.57
C ARG A 14 -12.60 10.08 0.09
N ASN A 15 -11.49 10.07 -0.62
CA ASN A 15 -11.45 9.84 -2.06
C ASN A 15 -10.44 8.74 -2.37
N PRO A 16 -10.72 7.50 -1.93
CA PRO A 16 -9.72 6.43 -2.06
C PRO A 16 -9.47 6.06 -3.51
N GLN A 17 -8.21 6.00 -3.87
CA GLN A 17 -7.79 5.61 -5.20
C GLN A 17 -7.70 4.09 -5.26
N GLY A 18 -8.23 3.52 -6.33
CA GLY A 18 -8.09 2.09 -6.58
C GLY A 18 -9.07 1.19 -5.86
N ARG A 19 -9.99 1.75 -5.09
CA ARG A 19 -10.92 0.96 -4.31
C ARG A 19 -11.94 0.27 -5.23
N GLY A 20 -12.31 -0.97 -4.88
CA GLY A 20 -13.28 -1.76 -5.63
C GLY A 20 -12.59 -2.87 -6.39
N LEU A 21 -12.86 -4.13 -6.02
CA LEU A 21 -12.18 -5.27 -6.63
C LEU A 21 -12.47 -5.33 -8.12
N ARG A 22 -11.44 -5.54 -8.92
CA ARG A 22 -11.53 -5.54 -10.38
C ARG A 22 -10.88 -6.78 -10.96
N GLU A 23 -11.20 -7.06 -12.21
CA GLU A 23 -10.60 -8.10 -13.02
C GLU A 23 -9.98 -7.47 -14.26
N PRO A 24 -8.93 -8.05 -14.82
CA PRO A 24 -8.32 -9.31 -14.42
C PRO A 24 -7.39 -9.15 -13.22
N PHE A 25 -7.03 -10.27 -12.61
CA PHE A 25 -6.04 -10.25 -11.54
C PHE A 25 -5.28 -11.57 -11.53
N ASP A 26 -4.05 -11.54 -10.99
CA ASP A 26 -3.19 -12.72 -10.94
C ASP A 26 -3.21 -13.40 -9.59
N SER A 27 -3.48 -12.65 -8.53
CA SER A 27 -3.61 -13.21 -7.19
C SER A 27 -4.52 -12.33 -6.35
N GLN A 28 -5.10 -12.92 -5.32
CA GLN A 28 -5.91 -12.22 -4.34
C GLN A 28 -5.54 -12.73 -2.95
N VAL A 29 -5.44 -11.80 -2.00
CA VAL A 29 -5.14 -12.14 -0.62
C VAL A 29 -6.13 -11.45 0.31
N HIS A 30 -6.21 -11.94 1.54
CA HIS A 30 -7.02 -11.34 2.59
C HIS A 30 -6.14 -11.17 3.82
N HIS A 31 -6.04 -9.96 4.31
CA HIS A 31 -5.22 -9.65 5.48
C HIS A 31 -6.06 -8.93 6.51
N VAL A 32 -5.77 -9.19 7.78
CA VAL A 32 -6.47 -8.55 8.88
C VAL A 32 -5.47 -8.02 9.89
N ASN A 33 -5.87 -6.95 10.57
CA ASN A 33 -5.17 -6.44 11.74
C ASN A 33 -6.16 -6.50 12.89
N PRO A 34 -6.15 -7.57 13.67
CA PRO A 34 -7.19 -7.75 14.71
C PRO A 34 -7.14 -6.70 15.80
N THR A 35 -5.98 -6.07 16.01
CA THR A 35 -5.85 -5.03 17.02
C THR A 35 -6.78 -3.85 16.74
N CYS A 36 -6.92 -3.46 15.47
CA CYS A 36 -7.72 -2.31 15.07
C CYS A 36 -9.00 -2.69 14.35
N GLY A 37 -9.22 -3.97 14.08
CA GLY A 37 -10.39 -4.39 13.32
C GLY A 37 -10.28 -4.07 11.84
N ASP A 38 -9.07 -3.80 11.35
CA ASP A 38 -8.86 -3.54 9.93
C ASP A 38 -8.80 -4.84 9.16
N GLU A 39 -9.37 -4.85 7.94
CA GLU A 39 -9.22 -6.00 7.04
C GLU A 39 -9.26 -5.52 5.61
N ILE A 40 -8.59 -6.24 4.74
CA ILE A 40 -8.50 -5.88 3.35
C ILE A 40 -8.45 -7.14 2.49
N ASP A 41 -9.23 -7.13 1.40
CA ASP A 41 -9.08 -8.07 0.31
C ASP A 41 -8.35 -7.31 -0.78
N LEU A 42 -7.30 -7.88 -1.35
CA LEU A 42 -6.48 -7.17 -2.30
C LEU A 42 -6.15 -8.08 -3.47
N ARG A 43 -6.28 -7.54 -4.68
CA ARG A 43 -5.94 -8.22 -5.92
C ARG A 43 -4.81 -7.46 -6.61
N VAL A 44 -3.91 -8.21 -7.23
CA VAL A 44 -2.84 -7.61 -8.02
C VAL A 44 -2.88 -8.19 -9.43
N HIS A 45 -2.63 -7.33 -10.41
CA HIS A 45 -2.49 -7.72 -11.81
C HIS A 45 -1.15 -7.21 -12.30
N LEU A 46 -0.33 -8.12 -12.80
CA LEU A 46 0.99 -7.80 -13.33
C LEU A 46 0.98 -8.05 -14.83
N GLU A 47 1.72 -7.25 -15.57
CA GLU A 47 1.86 -7.42 -17.01
C GLU A 47 3.33 -7.36 -17.38
N ASP A 48 3.69 -8.14 -18.40
CA ASP A 48 5.03 -8.13 -18.93
C ASP A 48 5.06 -7.18 -20.12
N ASP A 49 5.91 -6.15 -20.05
CA ASP A 49 6.00 -5.15 -21.09
C ASP A 49 7.45 -5.12 -21.55
N ASN A 50 7.72 -5.78 -22.70
CA ASN A 50 9.07 -5.85 -23.27
C ASN A 50 10.11 -6.38 -22.29
N GLY A 51 9.74 -7.42 -21.53
CA GLY A 51 10.65 -8.04 -20.60
C GLY A 51 10.69 -7.37 -19.23
N VAL A 52 9.90 -6.31 -19.04
CA VAL A 52 9.80 -5.63 -17.75
C VAL A 52 8.43 -5.92 -17.16
N THR A 53 8.41 -6.50 -15.96
CA THR A 53 7.15 -6.74 -15.26
C THR A 53 6.67 -5.43 -14.64
N ARG A 54 5.43 -5.07 -14.91
CA ARG A 54 4.82 -3.85 -14.38
C ARG A 54 3.61 -4.17 -13.54
N VAL A 55 3.33 -3.30 -12.58
CA VAL A 55 2.09 -3.38 -11.79
C VAL A 55 0.98 -2.76 -12.63
N ALA A 56 0.21 -3.61 -13.32
CA ALA A 56 -0.85 -3.11 -14.20
C ALA A 56 -2.01 -2.57 -13.38
N ASP A 57 -2.36 -3.23 -12.28
CA ASP A 57 -3.45 -2.77 -11.44
C ASP A 57 -3.35 -3.38 -10.05
N VAL A 58 -3.87 -2.66 -9.08
CA VAL A 58 -4.08 -3.15 -7.73
C VAL A 58 -5.49 -2.71 -7.35
N SER A 59 -6.31 -3.65 -6.91
CA SER A 59 -7.64 -3.29 -6.46
C SER A 59 -7.88 -3.88 -5.08
N TYR A 60 -8.73 -3.23 -4.32
CA TYR A 60 -8.93 -3.66 -2.95
C TYR A 60 -10.32 -3.30 -2.46
N ALA A 61 -10.74 -4.01 -1.43
CA ALA A 61 -11.96 -3.72 -0.70
C ALA A 61 -11.71 -4.11 0.75
N GLY A 62 -12.43 -3.50 1.65
CA GLY A 62 -12.26 -3.84 3.06
C GLY A 62 -12.78 -2.75 3.94
N GLN A 63 -12.48 -2.86 5.22
CA GLN A 63 -12.92 -1.89 6.21
C GLN A 63 -11.82 -1.71 7.24
N GLY A 64 -11.85 -0.58 7.93
CA GLY A 64 -10.85 -0.29 8.94
C GLY A 64 -10.82 1.18 9.24
N CYS A 65 -9.83 1.57 10.01
CA CYS A 65 -9.68 2.96 10.42
C CYS A 65 -9.25 3.84 9.24
N SER A 66 -9.30 5.16 9.46
CA SER A 66 -8.90 6.10 8.41
C SER A 66 -7.45 5.93 7.98
N ILE A 67 -6.58 5.51 8.90
CA ILE A 67 -5.17 5.33 8.58
C ILE A 67 -4.98 4.17 7.59
N SER A 68 -5.61 3.03 7.83
CA SER A 68 -5.45 1.89 6.92
C SER A 68 -6.08 2.18 5.57
N GLN A 69 -7.23 2.84 5.55
CA GLN A 69 -7.89 3.14 4.30
C GLN A 69 -7.14 4.18 3.48
N ALA A 70 -6.63 5.22 4.14
CA ALA A 70 -5.82 6.21 3.45
C ALA A 70 -4.51 5.60 2.93
N SER A 71 -3.92 4.69 3.71
CA SER A 71 -2.69 4.03 3.30
C SER A 71 -2.90 3.19 2.04
N ALA A 72 -4.04 2.49 1.94
CA ALA A 72 -4.35 1.71 0.74
C ALA A 72 -4.43 2.60 -0.49
N SER A 73 -5.05 3.77 -0.35
CA SER A 73 -5.17 4.73 -1.45
C SER A 73 -3.80 5.27 -1.87
N VAL A 74 -2.97 5.64 -0.90
CA VAL A 74 -1.61 6.12 -1.15
C VAL A 74 -0.78 5.03 -1.82
N MET A 75 -0.92 3.80 -1.36
CA MET A 75 -0.22 2.67 -1.95
C MET A 75 -0.57 2.55 -3.44
N TYR A 76 -1.86 2.60 -3.77
CA TYR A 76 -2.31 2.54 -5.15
C TYR A 76 -1.60 3.60 -6.00
N ASP A 77 -1.59 4.86 -5.54
CA ASP A 77 -0.95 5.93 -6.28
C ASP A 77 0.56 5.73 -6.40
N SER A 78 1.16 5.06 -5.44
CA SER A 78 2.61 4.92 -5.41
C SER A 78 3.14 3.82 -6.30
N ILE A 79 2.34 2.78 -6.57
CA ILE A 79 2.86 1.58 -7.22
C ILE A 79 2.23 1.23 -8.56
N VAL A 80 0.98 1.62 -8.81
CA VAL A 80 0.30 1.22 -10.04
C VAL A 80 0.94 1.91 -11.24
N GLY A 81 1.18 1.15 -12.30
CA GLY A 81 1.79 1.64 -13.52
C GLY A 81 3.30 1.64 -13.52
N ARG A 82 3.92 1.27 -12.40
CA ARG A 82 5.39 1.28 -12.30
C ARG A 82 5.96 -0.10 -12.57
N PRO A 83 7.22 -0.18 -12.99
CA PRO A 83 7.92 -1.45 -13.01
C PRO A 83 7.87 -2.08 -11.60
N LEU A 84 7.75 -3.40 -11.55
CA LEU A 84 7.58 -4.10 -10.28
C LEU A 84 8.75 -3.83 -9.32
N ASP A 85 9.99 -3.78 -9.82
CA ASP A 85 11.12 -3.52 -8.95
C ASP A 85 11.06 -2.13 -8.32
N GLU A 86 10.58 -1.13 -9.05
CA GLU A 86 10.40 0.21 -8.49
C GLU A 86 9.27 0.24 -7.47
N ALA A 87 8.20 -0.51 -7.75
CA ALA A 87 7.08 -0.60 -6.80
C ALA A 87 7.53 -1.27 -5.50
N LEU A 88 8.36 -2.31 -5.60
CA LEU A 88 8.88 -2.98 -4.40
C LEU A 88 9.83 -2.07 -3.63
N GLU A 89 10.56 -1.22 -4.32
CA GLU A 89 11.41 -0.24 -3.65
C GLU A 89 10.55 0.80 -2.92
N ALA A 90 9.44 1.22 -3.52
CA ALA A 90 8.52 2.13 -2.85
C ALA A 90 7.98 1.51 -1.56
N LEU A 91 7.66 0.23 -1.59
CA LEU A 91 7.25 -0.50 -0.38
C LEU A 91 8.35 -0.45 0.68
N SER A 92 9.59 -0.74 0.30
CA SER A 92 10.69 -0.75 1.25
C SER A 92 10.88 0.61 1.90
N ARG A 93 10.78 1.68 1.12
CA ARG A 93 10.92 3.03 1.66
C ARG A 93 9.79 3.39 2.61
N PHE A 94 8.57 3.02 2.26
CA PHE A 94 7.43 3.28 3.12
C PHE A 94 7.57 2.51 4.43
N GLN A 95 7.91 1.23 4.35
CA GLN A 95 8.08 0.40 5.53
C GLN A 95 9.16 0.94 6.44
N GLU A 96 10.30 1.33 5.86
CA GLU A 96 11.41 1.87 6.62
C GLU A 96 11.01 3.15 7.35
N MET A 97 10.29 4.03 6.64
CA MET A 97 9.85 5.29 7.22
C MET A 97 8.91 5.07 8.40
N VAL A 98 7.87 4.25 8.23
CA VAL A 98 6.87 4.09 9.27
C VAL A 98 7.39 3.25 10.45
N GLN A 99 8.43 2.44 10.23
CA GLN A 99 9.02 1.66 11.31
C GLN A 99 10.18 2.37 11.98
N SER A 100 10.52 3.58 11.57
CA SER A 100 11.67 4.31 12.08
C SER A 100 11.42 5.02 13.39
N LYS A 101 10.23 4.92 13.96
CA LYS A 101 9.84 5.61 15.18
C LYS A 101 9.92 7.13 15.03
N GLY A 102 9.75 7.60 13.82
CA GLY A 102 9.77 9.03 13.52
C GLY A 102 11.13 9.58 13.14
N GLU A 103 12.12 8.72 12.99
CA GLU A 103 13.49 9.17 12.68
C GLU A 103 13.70 9.43 11.20
N ILE A 104 12.89 8.84 10.33
CA ILE A 104 13.00 9.03 8.89
C ILE A 104 11.79 9.79 8.41
N ALA A 105 12.01 10.98 7.85
CA ALA A 105 10.93 11.84 7.40
C ALA A 105 10.41 11.47 6.01
N GLY A 106 11.17 10.72 5.25
CA GLY A 106 10.79 10.41 3.87
C GLY A 106 11.17 11.52 2.92
N ASP A 107 11.05 11.23 1.63
CA ASP A 107 11.42 12.15 0.57
C ASP A 107 10.21 12.34 -0.35
N GLU A 108 9.68 13.54 -0.37
CA GLU A 108 8.48 13.86 -1.14
C GLU A 108 8.67 13.61 -2.63
N GLU A 109 9.87 13.84 -3.16
CA GLU A 109 10.13 13.65 -4.58
C GLU A 109 10.01 12.19 -5.00
N THR A 110 10.42 11.27 -4.14
CA THR A 110 10.37 9.85 -4.46
C THR A 110 9.14 9.15 -3.93
N MET A 111 8.55 9.67 -2.85
CA MET A 111 7.46 9.01 -2.15
C MET A 111 6.09 9.66 -2.37
N GLY A 112 6.06 10.90 -2.86
CA GLY A 112 4.80 11.59 -3.05
C GLY A 112 4.01 11.67 -1.73
N ASP A 113 2.71 11.43 -1.82
CA ASP A 113 1.82 11.54 -0.66
C ASP A 113 2.14 10.53 0.45
N ALA A 114 2.93 9.51 0.15
CA ALA A 114 3.28 8.51 1.17
C ALA A 114 4.06 9.14 2.34
N VAL A 115 4.75 10.27 2.11
CA VAL A 115 5.48 10.96 3.18
C VAL A 115 4.55 11.41 4.30
N ALA A 116 3.25 11.58 4.02
CA ALA A 116 2.30 11.99 5.05
C ALA A 116 2.23 11.00 6.21
N PHE A 117 2.66 9.75 5.98
CA PHE A 117 2.63 8.74 7.02
C PHE A 117 3.85 8.77 7.93
N ALA A 118 4.79 9.68 7.70
CA ALA A 118 5.94 9.82 8.60
C ALA A 118 5.49 10.13 10.03
N GLY A 119 4.41 10.91 10.18
CA GLY A 119 3.89 11.23 11.51
C GLY A 119 3.27 10.05 12.23
N VAL A 120 2.84 9.04 11.47
CA VAL A 120 2.24 7.83 12.03
C VAL A 120 3.29 6.97 12.72
N ALA A 121 4.56 7.11 12.31
CA ALA A 121 5.65 6.27 12.80
C ALA A 121 5.86 6.35 14.31
N LYS A 122 5.38 7.41 14.94
CA LYS A 122 5.53 7.59 16.39
C LYS A 122 4.49 6.82 17.19
N TYR A 123 3.51 6.22 16.53
CA TYR A 123 2.36 5.58 17.18
C TYR A 123 2.30 4.12 16.76
N PRO A 124 2.83 3.20 17.59
CA PRO A 124 2.96 1.78 17.16
C PRO A 124 1.68 1.14 16.67
N ALA A 125 0.54 1.46 17.29
CA ALA A 125 -0.72 0.87 16.83
C ALA A 125 -1.07 1.34 15.42
N ARG A 126 -0.79 2.61 15.12
CA ARG A 126 -1.09 3.17 13.81
C ARG A 126 -0.13 2.67 12.73
N VAL A 127 1.10 2.32 13.12
CA VAL A 127 2.06 1.75 12.19
C VAL A 127 1.49 0.47 11.59
N LYS A 128 0.88 -0.38 12.40
CA LYS A 128 0.27 -1.60 11.91
C LYS A 128 -0.88 -1.34 10.95
N CYS A 129 -1.67 -0.31 11.22
CA CYS A 129 -2.75 0.08 10.32
C CYS A 129 -2.19 0.56 8.98
N ALA A 130 -1.15 1.38 9.03
CA ALA A 130 -0.55 1.92 7.83
C ALA A 130 0.09 0.84 6.97
N LEU A 131 0.67 -0.17 7.60
CA LEU A 131 1.37 -1.23 6.86
C LEU A 131 0.44 -2.30 6.31
N LEU A 132 -0.78 -2.41 6.81
CA LEU A 132 -1.67 -3.50 6.42
C LEU A 132 -1.84 -3.64 4.91
N PRO A 133 -2.23 -2.59 4.16
CA PRO A 133 -2.41 -2.75 2.72
C PRO A 133 -1.09 -3.02 1.99
N TRP A 134 0.00 -2.43 2.45
CA TRP A 134 1.30 -2.64 1.81
C TRP A 134 1.78 -4.08 1.98
N MET A 135 1.58 -4.65 3.17
CA MET A 135 1.97 -6.04 3.41
C MET A 135 1.06 -7.00 2.65
N ALA A 136 -0.23 -6.67 2.52
CA ALA A 136 -1.14 -7.46 1.71
C ALA A 136 -0.69 -7.46 0.25
N TRP A 137 -0.28 -6.30 -0.26
CA TRP A 137 0.20 -6.20 -1.63
C TRP A 137 1.47 -7.02 -1.83
N LYS A 138 2.39 -6.96 -0.88
CA LYS A 138 3.63 -7.75 -0.96
C LYS A 138 3.31 -9.25 -1.04
N ASP A 139 2.39 -9.72 -0.21
CA ASP A 139 1.97 -11.11 -0.22
C ASP A 139 1.34 -11.49 -1.56
N ALA A 140 0.49 -10.62 -2.10
CA ALA A 140 -0.16 -10.87 -3.38
C ALA A 140 0.86 -10.96 -4.51
N VAL A 141 1.88 -10.10 -4.48
CA VAL A 141 2.94 -10.13 -5.49
C VAL A 141 3.73 -11.42 -5.41
N VAL A 142 4.06 -11.86 -4.20
CA VAL A 142 4.80 -13.11 -4.01
C VAL A 142 3.99 -14.27 -4.61
N GLN A 143 2.70 -14.32 -4.32
CA GLN A 143 1.87 -15.39 -4.86
C GLN A 143 1.75 -15.32 -6.37
N ALA A 144 1.65 -14.13 -6.92
CA ALA A 144 1.52 -13.96 -8.36
C ALA A 144 2.81 -14.33 -9.10
N THR A 145 3.96 -14.01 -8.50
CA THR A 145 5.23 -14.21 -9.19
C THR A 145 5.83 -15.59 -8.97
N GLU A 146 5.48 -16.23 -7.87
CA GLU A 146 6.01 -17.56 -7.58
C GLU A 146 5.11 -18.67 -8.08
N GLY A 147 4.17 -18.29 -8.89
CA GLY A 147 3.37 -19.23 -9.49
C GLY A 147 2.40 -19.85 -8.57
N GLY A 148 2.32 -19.30 -7.53
CA GLY A 148 1.42 -19.66 -6.62
C GLY A 148 0.63 -20.70 -6.98
N PRO A 149 -0.22 -20.80 -6.60
CA PRO A 149 -1.08 -21.60 -6.64
C PRO A 149 -1.07 -22.40 -7.68
N HIS A 150 -0.69 -22.22 -8.19
CA HIS A 150 -0.81 -22.79 -9.21
C HIS A 150 -0.40 -23.90 -9.12
N GLU A 151 -0.22 -23.83 -8.81
CA GLU A 151 -0.06 -24.60 -8.73
C GLU A 151 -0.47 -25.07 -8.20
#